data_a478393a4fc824ee7fb8ce8f73acfb40
#
_entry.id   a478393a4fc824ee7fb8ce8f73acfb40
#
_cell.length_a   1.000
_cell.length_b   1.000
_cell.length_c   1.000
_cell.angle_alpha   90.00
_cell.angle_beta   90.00
_cell.angle_gamma   90.00
#
_symmetry.space_group_name_H-M   'P 1'
#
loop_
_entity.id
_entity.type
_entity.pdbx_description
1 polymer ?
#
loop_
_entity_poly.entity_id
_entity_poly.type
_entity_poly.pdbx_seq_one_letter_code
_entity_poly.pdbx_strand_id
1 'polypeptide(L)'
;MKDTAQTDELDTGDSAIKEELKQAALKGGALVFGVADASAFTAAAKGYRPTDILPGARSVVVIGGAKPRAGDWQSPNYQHMELSSTNDRITALSMRLAHTIERQAGYYAVVVPPGVDQGQLPFMSLALAAELAGCGTPSLAGPVLHSEHGFMYFSALITTLSLPVDGPLTQSACPAPTCVEMYQRSGATPCTATCPIEDNGCLGGTIEDGRWTERQYDRGRCMARVYNYWVPAFQKILAETLDEPDNEQRRMMINSTLFSRSLWSMTYANISQGQCFECMRVCPVDQANRQLS
;
A
#
# COMPACT_ATOMS: atom_id res chain seq x y z
N MET A 1 10.80 -41.26 23.71
CA MET A 1 10.92 -41.31 22.25
C MET A 1 9.50 -41.35 21.63
N LYS A 2 8.67 -40.30 21.85
CA LYS A 2 7.37 -40.14 21.20
C LYS A 2 7.09 -38.71 20.72
N ASP A 3 8.05 -37.76 20.89
CA ASP A 3 7.82 -36.36 20.54
C ASP A 3 8.38 -35.91 19.16
N THR A 4 9.23 -36.71 18.52
CA THR A 4 9.85 -36.31 17.22
C THR A 4 8.96 -36.60 16.01
N ALA A 5 8.04 -37.57 16.08
CA ALA A 5 7.17 -37.87 14.93
C ALA A 5 5.99 -36.87 14.79
N GLN A 6 5.57 -36.26 15.90
CA GLN A 6 4.44 -35.34 15.89
C GLN A 6 4.81 -33.92 15.41
N THR A 7 6.09 -33.55 15.54
CA THR A 7 6.62 -32.29 15.01
C THR A 7 6.80 -32.32 13.48
N ASP A 8 7.23 -33.46 12.90
CA ASP A 8 7.43 -33.61 11.45
C ASP A 8 6.09 -33.67 10.68
N GLU A 9 5.05 -34.28 11.25
CA GLU A 9 3.72 -34.29 10.62
C GLU A 9 3.02 -32.93 10.65
N LEU A 10 3.22 -32.14 11.71
CA LEU A 10 2.69 -30.76 11.81
C LEU A 10 3.37 -29.83 10.79
N ASP A 11 4.67 -29.92 10.61
CA ASP A 11 5.45 -29.08 9.69
C ASP A 11 5.10 -29.32 8.22
N THR A 12 4.82 -30.57 7.84
CA THR A 12 4.36 -30.94 6.49
C THR A 12 2.93 -30.46 6.19
N GLY A 13 2.04 -30.47 7.19
CA GLY A 13 0.67 -29.98 7.05
C GLY A 13 0.60 -28.46 6.87
N ASP A 14 1.36 -27.74 7.65
CA ASP A 14 1.40 -26.27 7.61
C ASP A 14 2.03 -25.77 6.29
N SER A 15 3.00 -26.49 5.74
CA SER A 15 3.58 -26.22 4.41
C SER A 15 2.58 -26.45 3.27
N ALA A 16 1.76 -27.49 3.35
CA ALA A 16 0.75 -27.77 2.34
C ALA A 16 -0.36 -26.71 2.33
N ILE A 17 -0.82 -26.27 3.49
CA ILE A 17 -1.81 -25.18 3.60
C ILE A 17 -1.22 -23.87 3.08
N LYS A 18 0.04 -23.56 3.40
CA LYS A 18 0.71 -22.35 2.85
C LYS A 18 0.70 -22.37 1.32
N GLU A 19 1.06 -23.49 0.70
CA GLU A 19 1.09 -23.58 -0.76
C GLU A 19 -0.32 -23.50 -1.37
N GLU A 20 -1.34 -24.08 -0.74
CA GLU A 20 -2.74 -23.94 -1.16
C GLU A 20 -3.19 -22.47 -1.11
N LEU A 21 -2.92 -21.75 -0.02
CA LEU A 21 -3.23 -20.33 0.11
C LEU A 21 -2.50 -19.48 -0.94
N LYS A 22 -1.21 -19.79 -1.20
CA LYS A 22 -0.42 -19.12 -2.22
C LYS A 22 -1.00 -19.32 -3.61
N GLN A 23 -1.32 -20.55 -3.98
CA GLN A 23 -1.93 -20.87 -5.28
C GLN A 23 -3.29 -20.19 -5.44
N ALA A 24 -4.11 -20.20 -4.39
CA ALA A 24 -5.41 -19.52 -4.38
C ALA A 24 -5.24 -17.99 -4.55
N ALA A 25 -4.24 -17.40 -3.89
CA ALA A 25 -3.92 -15.98 -4.00
C ALA A 25 -3.50 -15.59 -5.42
N LEU A 26 -2.52 -16.30 -5.98
CA LEU A 26 -1.97 -16.01 -7.32
C LEU A 26 -3.05 -16.24 -8.40
N LYS A 27 -3.79 -17.35 -8.33
CA LYS A 27 -4.92 -17.63 -9.22
C LYS A 27 -6.03 -16.57 -9.08
N GLY A 28 -6.20 -16.00 -7.90
CA GLY A 28 -7.16 -14.93 -7.63
C GLY A 28 -6.70 -13.54 -8.10
N GLY A 29 -5.47 -13.43 -8.67
CA GLY A 29 -4.94 -12.20 -9.24
C GLY A 29 -4.03 -11.39 -8.31
N ALA A 30 -3.58 -11.97 -7.19
CA ALA A 30 -2.45 -11.41 -6.45
C ALA A 30 -1.16 -11.55 -7.27
N LEU A 31 -0.29 -10.56 -7.21
CA LEU A 31 1.02 -10.59 -7.87
C LEU A 31 2.10 -11.17 -6.95
N VAL A 32 1.92 -11.00 -5.65
CA VAL A 32 2.81 -11.51 -4.62
C VAL A 32 2.02 -12.14 -3.49
N PHE A 33 2.65 -13.10 -2.83
CA PHE A 33 2.20 -13.75 -1.62
C PHE A 33 3.42 -13.99 -0.72
N GLY A 34 3.28 -13.69 0.56
CA GLY A 34 4.34 -13.95 1.53
C GLY A 34 3.78 -14.13 2.93
N VAL A 35 4.58 -14.72 3.80
CA VAL A 35 4.24 -14.99 5.19
C VAL A 35 5.31 -14.40 6.10
N ALA A 36 4.89 -13.58 7.06
CA ALA A 36 5.73 -13.07 8.14
C ALA A 36 5.35 -13.71 9.47
N ASP A 37 6.34 -13.81 10.37
CA ASP A 37 6.08 -14.16 11.77
C ASP A 37 5.37 -12.99 12.48
N ALA A 38 4.26 -13.26 13.18
CA ALA A 38 3.54 -12.25 13.92
C ALA A 38 4.37 -11.60 15.04
N SER A 39 5.38 -12.29 15.56
CA SER A 39 6.31 -11.78 16.58
C SER A 39 7.38 -10.83 16.03
N ALA A 40 7.63 -10.85 14.70
CA ALA A 40 8.64 -10.02 14.06
C ALA A 40 8.27 -8.53 13.98
N PHE A 41 7.03 -8.15 14.29
CA PHE A 41 6.54 -6.76 14.23
C PHE A 41 7.03 -5.90 15.41
N THR A 42 8.29 -6.03 15.78
CA THR A 42 8.88 -5.30 16.92
C THR A 42 8.97 -3.79 16.74
N ALA A 43 9.07 -3.34 15.49
CA ALA A 43 9.07 -1.92 15.15
C ALA A 43 7.67 -1.27 15.23
N ALA A 44 6.59 -2.06 15.29
CA ALA A 44 5.24 -1.53 15.46
C ALA A 44 5.00 -1.11 16.90
N ALA A 45 4.33 0.04 17.10
CA ALA A 45 3.93 0.51 18.40
C ALA A 45 2.95 -0.49 19.08
N LYS A 46 2.90 -0.45 20.40
CA LYS A 46 1.92 -1.23 21.16
C LYS A 46 0.50 -0.83 20.75
N GLY A 47 -0.37 -1.80 20.55
CA GLY A 47 -1.73 -1.63 20.05
C GLY A 47 -1.86 -1.81 18.52
N TYR A 48 -0.72 -1.89 17.79
CA TYR A 48 -0.68 -1.98 16.33
C TYR A 48 0.08 -3.22 15.82
N ARG A 49 0.40 -4.15 16.71
CA ARG A 49 1.06 -5.41 16.39
C ARG A 49 0.01 -6.46 16.03
N PRO A 50 0.34 -7.47 15.22
CA PRO A 50 -0.59 -8.56 14.93
C PRO A 50 -1.17 -9.22 16.19
N THR A 51 -0.36 -9.41 17.22
CA THR A 51 -0.76 -9.99 18.51
C THR A 51 -1.65 -9.08 19.36
N ASP A 52 -1.63 -7.77 19.13
CA ASP A 52 -2.55 -6.83 19.78
C ASP A 52 -3.94 -6.85 19.13
N ILE A 53 -4.00 -7.18 17.83
CA ILE A 53 -5.23 -7.23 17.03
C ILE A 53 -5.92 -8.60 17.19
N LEU A 54 -5.16 -9.68 17.05
CA LEU A 54 -5.62 -11.05 17.22
C LEU A 54 -4.78 -11.75 18.28
N PRO A 55 -5.31 -11.92 19.51
CA PRO A 55 -4.62 -12.69 20.55
C PRO A 55 -4.29 -14.11 20.05
N GLY A 56 -3.04 -14.51 20.26
CA GLY A 56 -2.55 -15.81 19.77
C GLY A 56 -2.17 -15.84 18.29
N ALA A 57 -2.09 -14.67 17.61
CA ALA A 57 -1.57 -14.59 16.25
C ALA A 57 -0.16 -15.20 16.16
N ARG A 58 0.06 -16.01 15.12
CA ARG A 58 1.35 -16.65 14.82
C ARG A 58 1.91 -16.23 13.48
N SER A 59 1.05 -16.08 12.48
CA SER A 59 1.49 -15.70 11.14
C SER A 59 0.70 -14.51 10.60
N VAL A 60 1.36 -13.73 9.73
CA VAL A 60 0.75 -12.70 8.92
C VAL A 60 0.96 -13.04 7.46
N VAL A 61 -0.11 -13.42 6.78
CA VAL A 61 -0.11 -13.65 5.34
C VAL A 61 -0.32 -12.33 4.64
N VAL A 62 0.54 -12.01 3.68
CA VAL A 62 0.49 -10.76 2.92
C VAL A 62 0.29 -11.09 1.46
N ILE A 63 -0.67 -10.42 0.84
CA ILE A 63 -0.86 -10.44 -0.62
C ILE A 63 -0.80 -9.02 -1.18
N GLY A 64 -0.31 -8.90 -2.39
CA GLY A 64 -0.20 -7.62 -3.07
C GLY A 64 -0.75 -7.66 -4.48
N GLY A 65 -1.28 -6.53 -4.93
CA GLY A 65 -1.72 -6.31 -6.30
C GLY A 65 -1.38 -4.90 -6.77
N ALA A 66 -1.15 -4.77 -8.06
CA ALA A 66 -0.92 -3.48 -8.70
C ALA A 66 -2.12 -3.07 -9.54
N LYS A 67 -2.35 -1.77 -9.62
CA LYS A 67 -3.25 -1.19 -10.61
C LYS A 67 -2.58 -1.14 -11.99
N PRO A 68 -3.35 -1.11 -13.08
CA PRO A 68 -2.80 -0.83 -14.40
C PRO A 68 -2.12 0.54 -14.44
N ARG A 69 -0.90 0.61 -14.98
CA ARG A 69 -0.13 1.86 -15.00
C ARG A 69 -0.61 2.88 -16.04
N ALA A 70 -1.34 2.44 -17.05
CA ALA A 70 -1.89 3.36 -18.03
C ALA A 70 -2.78 4.46 -17.39
N GLY A 71 -3.47 4.15 -16.29
CA GLY A 71 -4.23 5.12 -15.53
C GLY A 71 -3.41 6.24 -14.92
N ASP A 72 -2.11 6.03 -14.67
CA ASP A 72 -1.21 7.04 -14.14
C ASP A 72 -0.99 8.21 -15.11
N TRP A 73 -1.26 8.02 -16.39
CA TRP A 73 -1.08 8.99 -17.46
C TRP A 73 -2.35 9.76 -17.77
N GLN A 74 -3.42 9.44 -17.07
CA GLN A 74 -4.72 10.06 -17.22
C GLN A 74 -5.01 11.03 -16.08
N SER A 75 -6.23 11.52 -16.01
CA SER A 75 -6.64 12.41 -14.94
C SER A 75 -6.56 11.73 -13.56
N PRO A 76 -6.42 12.49 -12.47
CA PRO A 76 -6.46 11.95 -11.11
C PRO A 76 -7.67 11.06 -10.82
N ASN A 77 -8.81 11.29 -11.49
CA ASN A 77 -10.01 10.48 -11.32
C ASN A 77 -9.81 9.02 -11.75
N TYR A 78 -9.14 8.79 -12.88
CA TYR A 78 -8.86 7.43 -13.35
C TYR A 78 -7.91 6.68 -12.42
N GLN A 79 -6.87 7.35 -11.95
CA GLN A 79 -5.94 6.75 -10.97
C GLN A 79 -6.68 6.24 -9.75
N HIS A 80 -7.66 7.00 -9.28
CA HIS A 80 -8.43 6.62 -8.10
C HIS A 80 -9.43 5.50 -8.36
N MET A 81 -10.09 5.50 -9.49
CA MET A 81 -10.99 4.40 -9.86
C MET A 81 -10.22 3.08 -9.92
N GLU A 82 -9.05 3.09 -10.55
CA GLU A 82 -8.20 1.91 -10.65
C GLU A 82 -7.63 1.49 -9.30
N LEU A 83 -7.25 2.47 -8.46
CA LEU A 83 -6.81 2.20 -7.10
C LEU A 83 -7.91 1.56 -6.27
N SER A 84 -9.11 2.15 -6.26
CA SER A 84 -10.25 1.62 -5.51
C SER A 84 -10.61 0.21 -5.98
N SER A 85 -10.70 0.00 -7.30
CA SER A 85 -10.97 -1.32 -7.86
C SER A 85 -9.89 -2.35 -7.51
N THR A 86 -8.61 -1.93 -7.44
CA THR A 86 -7.51 -2.81 -7.02
C THR A 86 -7.63 -3.16 -5.54
N ASN A 87 -7.90 -2.17 -4.68
CA ASN A 87 -8.09 -2.38 -3.25
C ASN A 87 -9.27 -3.32 -2.97
N ASP A 88 -10.39 -3.13 -3.67
CA ASP A 88 -11.59 -3.98 -3.52
C ASP A 88 -11.29 -5.43 -3.91
N ARG A 89 -10.61 -5.65 -5.03
CA ARG A 89 -10.22 -7.00 -5.48
C ARG A 89 -9.29 -7.68 -4.50
N ILE A 90 -8.27 -6.97 -4.01
CA ILE A 90 -7.31 -7.54 -3.05
C ILE A 90 -7.99 -7.80 -1.71
N THR A 91 -8.88 -6.93 -1.25
CA THR A 91 -9.69 -7.15 -0.04
C THR A 91 -10.58 -8.39 -0.18
N ALA A 92 -11.31 -8.51 -1.28
CA ALA A 92 -12.18 -9.66 -1.54
C ALA A 92 -11.38 -10.97 -1.61
N LEU A 93 -10.16 -10.93 -2.17
CA LEU A 93 -9.27 -12.09 -2.20
C LEU A 93 -8.79 -12.45 -0.79
N SER A 94 -8.38 -11.48 0.03
CA SER A 94 -8.01 -11.71 1.42
C SER A 94 -9.14 -12.32 2.22
N MET A 95 -10.38 -11.87 2.05
CA MET A 95 -11.55 -12.44 2.70
C MET A 95 -11.76 -13.93 2.32
N ARG A 96 -11.54 -14.29 1.06
CA ARG A 96 -11.61 -15.70 0.64
C ARG A 96 -10.53 -16.57 1.30
N LEU A 97 -9.28 -16.06 1.36
CA LEU A 97 -8.20 -16.76 2.04
C LEU A 97 -8.46 -16.91 3.54
N ALA A 98 -8.99 -15.87 4.19
CA ALA A 98 -9.40 -15.95 5.59
C ALA A 98 -10.46 -17.03 5.82
N HIS A 99 -11.49 -17.12 4.96
CA HIS A 99 -12.49 -18.17 5.04
C HIS A 99 -11.90 -19.58 4.84
N THR A 100 -10.89 -19.72 3.96
CA THR A 100 -10.17 -21.01 3.82
C THR A 100 -9.49 -21.38 5.13
N ILE A 101 -8.75 -20.46 5.76
CA ILE A 101 -8.10 -20.70 7.04
C ILE A 101 -9.12 -21.08 8.12
N GLU A 102 -10.21 -20.34 8.23
CA GLU A 102 -11.19 -20.58 9.30
C GLU A 102 -12.00 -21.85 9.09
N ARG A 103 -12.48 -22.12 7.88
CA ARG A 103 -13.41 -23.22 7.61
C ARG A 103 -12.73 -24.54 7.31
N GLN A 104 -11.55 -24.51 6.70
CA GLN A 104 -10.84 -25.74 6.31
C GLN A 104 -9.76 -26.12 7.31
N ALA A 105 -9.01 -25.14 7.83
CA ALA A 105 -7.94 -25.38 8.78
C ALA A 105 -8.36 -25.20 10.26
N GLY A 106 -9.51 -24.58 10.53
CA GLY A 106 -10.04 -24.42 11.88
C GLY A 106 -9.34 -23.38 12.77
N TYR A 107 -8.60 -22.46 12.16
CA TYR A 107 -7.89 -21.37 12.85
C TYR A 107 -8.61 -20.03 12.67
N TYR A 108 -8.34 -19.08 13.55
CA TYR A 108 -8.87 -17.71 13.41
C TYR A 108 -8.07 -16.91 12.41
N ALA A 109 -8.74 -16.02 11.66
CA ALA A 109 -8.11 -15.09 10.74
C ALA A 109 -8.81 -13.72 10.76
N VAL A 110 -8.01 -12.64 10.75
CA VAL A 110 -8.49 -11.26 10.66
C VAL A 110 -7.88 -10.61 9.43
N VAL A 111 -8.71 -10.03 8.58
CA VAL A 111 -8.27 -9.30 7.39
C VAL A 111 -7.96 -7.84 7.73
N VAL A 112 -6.79 -7.38 7.31
CA VAL A 112 -6.39 -5.97 7.29
C VAL A 112 -6.42 -5.51 5.83
N PRO A 113 -7.48 -4.81 5.41
CA PRO A 113 -7.64 -4.38 4.02
C PRO A 113 -6.68 -3.23 3.68
N PRO A 114 -6.35 -3.03 2.39
CA PRO A 114 -5.59 -1.88 1.95
C PRO A 114 -6.36 -0.58 2.18
N GLY A 115 -5.65 0.52 2.35
CA GLY A 115 -6.24 1.87 2.41
C GLY A 115 -6.83 2.30 3.74
N VAL A 116 -6.68 1.50 4.80
CA VAL A 116 -7.18 1.84 6.15
C VAL A 116 -6.35 2.94 6.83
N ASP A 117 -5.25 3.34 6.21
CA ASP A 117 -4.23 4.22 6.79
C ASP A 117 -4.52 5.72 6.68
N GLN A 118 -5.66 6.10 6.14
CA GLN A 118 -5.83 7.45 5.63
C GLN A 118 -6.36 8.41 6.68
N GLY A 119 -5.46 9.26 7.14
CA GLY A 119 -5.76 10.31 8.11
C GLY A 119 -5.88 9.85 9.56
N GLN A 120 -5.86 8.54 9.80
CA GLN A 120 -5.84 7.92 11.13
C GLN A 120 -4.64 6.98 11.25
N LEU A 121 -4.29 6.59 12.47
CA LEU A 121 -3.28 5.56 12.67
C LEU A 121 -3.81 4.24 12.08
N PRO A 122 -3.01 3.53 11.28
CA PRO A 122 -3.41 2.26 10.71
C PRO A 122 -3.63 1.22 11.82
N PHE A 123 -4.53 0.27 11.59
CA PHE A 123 -4.66 -0.88 12.50
C PHE A 123 -3.35 -1.67 12.60
N MET A 124 -2.67 -1.80 11.48
CA MET A 124 -1.36 -2.42 11.35
C MET A 124 -0.64 -1.82 10.14
N SER A 125 0.67 -1.67 10.20
CA SER A 125 1.45 -1.23 9.04
C SER A 125 1.54 -2.31 7.97
N LEU A 126 0.80 -2.15 6.87
CA LEU A 126 0.88 -3.05 5.72
C LEU A 126 2.24 -2.96 5.01
N ALA A 127 2.91 -1.81 5.08
CA ALA A 127 4.26 -1.66 4.54
C ALA A 127 5.26 -2.54 5.32
N LEU A 128 5.21 -2.50 6.66
CA LEU A 128 6.04 -3.37 7.50
C LEU A 128 5.69 -4.85 7.29
N ALA A 129 4.40 -5.16 7.16
CA ALA A 129 3.96 -6.54 6.89
C ALA A 129 4.52 -7.04 5.55
N ALA A 130 4.44 -6.24 4.49
CA ALA A 130 4.95 -6.59 3.17
C ALA A 130 6.48 -6.78 3.16
N GLU A 131 7.20 -5.94 3.90
CA GLU A 131 8.65 -6.07 4.06
C GLU A 131 9.02 -7.36 4.80
N LEU A 132 8.40 -7.62 5.96
CA LEU A 132 8.66 -8.81 6.77
C LEU A 132 8.25 -10.11 6.08
N ALA A 133 7.25 -10.07 5.21
CA ALA A 133 6.79 -11.21 4.42
C ALA A 133 7.55 -11.40 3.09
N GLY A 134 8.56 -10.57 2.80
CA GLY A 134 9.32 -10.68 1.54
C GLY A 134 8.55 -10.25 0.28
N CYS A 135 7.47 -9.47 0.44
CA CYS A 135 6.66 -8.99 -0.68
C CYS A 135 7.20 -7.71 -1.35
N GLY A 136 8.32 -7.19 -0.88
CA GLY A 136 9.00 -6.03 -1.43
C GLY A 136 9.95 -5.39 -0.43
N THR A 137 10.55 -4.28 -0.81
CA THR A 137 11.49 -3.52 0.03
C THR A 137 11.08 -2.06 0.15
N PRO A 138 11.46 -1.37 1.23
CA PRO A 138 11.21 0.06 1.36
C PRO A 138 11.78 0.86 0.19
N SER A 139 11.06 1.90 -0.25
CA SER A 139 11.54 2.79 -1.31
C SER A 139 11.74 4.22 -0.81
N LEU A 140 12.53 5.00 -1.55
CA LEU A 140 12.71 6.43 -1.29
C LEU A 140 11.37 7.20 -1.40
N ALA A 141 10.49 6.75 -2.29
CA ALA A 141 9.17 7.35 -2.48
C ALA A 141 8.19 7.07 -1.32
N GLY A 142 8.56 6.22 -0.36
CA GLY A 142 7.75 5.89 0.82
C GLY A 142 7.11 4.50 0.78
N PRO A 143 6.31 4.14 -0.22
CA PRO A 143 5.69 2.82 -0.29
C PRO A 143 6.70 1.70 -0.52
N VAL A 144 6.29 0.47 -0.22
CA VAL A 144 7.06 -0.74 -0.52
C VAL A 144 7.09 -0.97 -2.03
N LEU A 145 8.27 -1.33 -2.53
CA LEU A 145 8.56 -1.52 -3.95
C LEU A 145 9.00 -2.95 -4.20
N HIS A 146 8.38 -3.61 -5.17
CA HIS A 146 8.81 -4.92 -5.66
C HIS A 146 9.65 -4.74 -6.94
N SER A 147 10.74 -5.50 -7.08
CA SER A 147 11.67 -5.35 -8.19
C SER A 147 11.05 -5.63 -9.57
N GLU A 148 10.09 -6.54 -9.63
CA GLU A 148 9.42 -6.95 -10.87
C GLU A 148 8.08 -6.25 -11.08
N HIS A 149 7.31 -6.02 -10.01
CA HIS A 149 5.94 -5.52 -10.11
C HIS A 149 5.78 -4.04 -9.77
N GLY A 150 6.87 -3.37 -9.37
CA GLY A 150 6.83 -1.97 -9.00
C GLY A 150 6.08 -1.71 -7.69
N PHE A 151 5.32 -0.61 -7.64
CA PHE A 151 4.49 -0.29 -6.48
C PHE A 151 3.20 -1.10 -6.49
N MET A 152 2.89 -1.67 -5.33
CA MET A 152 1.69 -2.50 -5.13
C MET A 152 0.89 -2.01 -3.92
N TYR A 153 -0.35 -2.45 -3.87
CA TYR A 153 -1.25 -2.29 -2.74
C TYR A 153 -1.37 -3.63 -2.03
N PHE A 154 -1.19 -3.61 -0.71
CA PHE A 154 -1.12 -4.80 0.10
C PHE A 154 -2.38 -4.95 0.96
N SER A 155 -2.77 -6.17 1.19
CA SER A 155 -3.66 -6.59 2.26
C SER A 155 -2.98 -7.68 3.06
N ALA A 156 -3.31 -7.78 4.34
CA ALA A 156 -2.76 -8.80 5.21
C ALA A 156 -3.86 -9.59 5.90
N LEU A 157 -3.55 -10.84 6.23
CA LEU A 157 -4.35 -11.68 7.12
C LEU A 157 -3.51 -12.01 8.34
N ILE A 158 -4.02 -11.66 9.50
CA ILE A 158 -3.43 -12.06 10.77
C ILE A 158 -4.11 -13.37 11.16
N THR A 159 -3.36 -14.41 11.47
CA THR A 159 -3.94 -15.72 11.81
C THR A 159 -3.25 -16.40 12.99
N THR A 160 -4.02 -17.23 13.70
CA THR A 160 -3.49 -18.13 14.73
C THR A 160 -2.86 -19.39 14.15
N LEU A 161 -3.01 -19.64 12.84
CA LEU A 161 -2.34 -20.71 12.11
C LEU A 161 -0.84 -20.40 12.03
N SER A 162 0.00 -21.37 12.37
CA SER A 162 1.44 -21.29 12.20
C SER A 162 1.80 -21.70 10.79
N LEU A 163 2.36 -20.79 9.99
CA LEU A 163 2.78 -21.05 8.62
C LEU A 163 4.30 -20.85 8.48
N PRO A 164 4.97 -21.60 7.61
CA PRO A 164 6.37 -21.37 7.30
C PRO A 164 6.60 -19.93 6.81
N VAL A 165 7.54 -19.22 7.44
CA VAL A 165 7.85 -17.81 7.19
C VAL A 165 8.75 -17.66 5.96
N ASP A 166 8.49 -16.64 5.12
CA ASP A 166 9.36 -16.32 3.96
C ASP A 166 10.52 -15.39 4.35
N GLY A 167 10.26 -14.44 5.23
CA GLY A 167 11.24 -13.45 5.69
C GLY A 167 11.49 -12.31 4.70
N PRO A 168 12.21 -11.25 5.15
CA PRO A 168 12.49 -10.08 4.33
C PRO A 168 13.41 -10.38 3.14
N LEU A 169 13.23 -9.64 2.05
CA LEU A 169 14.12 -9.69 0.90
C LEU A 169 15.50 -9.10 1.25
N THR A 170 16.57 -9.74 0.77
CA THR A 170 17.96 -9.31 0.99
C THR A 170 18.42 -8.22 0.02
N GLN A 171 17.74 -8.11 -1.13
CA GLN A 171 18.08 -7.14 -2.17
C GLN A 171 16.99 -6.07 -2.26
N SER A 172 17.42 -4.81 -2.19
CA SER A 172 16.50 -3.67 -2.34
C SER A 172 16.23 -3.39 -3.82
N ALA A 173 14.96 -3.14 -4.14
CA ALA A 173 14.55 -2.67 -5.46
C ALA A 173 14.81 -1.16 -5.66
N CYS A 174 15.09 -0.41 -4.59
CA CYS A 174 15.36 1.03 -4.60
C CYS A 174 16.71 1.33 -3.94
N PRO A 175 17.55 2.19 -4.55
CA PRO A 175 17.35 2.87 -5.82
C PRO A 175 17.66 1.99 -7.04
N ALA A 176 16.94 2.20 -8.14
CA ALA A 176 17.32 1.60 -9.42
C ALA A 176 18.63 2.23 -9.96
N PRO A 177 19.41 1.54 -10.81
CA PRO A 177 20.66 2.08 -11.36
C PRO A 177 20.51 3.45 -12.01
N THR A 178 19.44 3.66 -12.78
CA THR A 178 19.11 4.94 -13.41
C THR A 178 18.81 6.07 -12.39
N CYS A 179 18.30 5.72 -11.21
CA CYS A 179 18.12 6.68 -10.13
C CYS A 179 19.47 7.12 -9.53
N VAL A 180 20.41 6.17 -9.37
CA VAL A 180 21.76 6.46 -8.89
C VAL A 180 22.49 7.37 -9.87
N GLU A 181 22.46 7.07 -11.16
CA GLU A 181 23.04 7.90 -12.21
C GLU A 181 22.46 9.32 -12.25
N MET A 182 21.14 9.44 -12.13
CA MET A 182 20.50 10.75 -12.08
C MET A 182 20.91 11.52 -10.84
N TYR A 183 20.94 10.87 -9.68
CA TYR A 183 21.34 11.50 -8.42
C TYR A 183 22.79 12.00 -8.47
N GLN A 184 23.70 11.22 -9.01
CA GLN A 184 25.10 11.64 -9.20
C GLN A 184 25.25 12.86 -10.09
N ARG A 185 24.39 13.03 -11.10
CA ARG A 185 24.43 14.17 -12.03
C ARG A 185 23.75 15.42 -11.51
N SER A 186 22.66 15.28 -10.76
CA SER A 186 21.76 16.40 -10.44
C SER A 186 21.44 16.55 -8.94
N GLY A 187 21.89 15.62 -8.10
CA GLY A 187 21.51 15.60 -6.69
C GLY A 187 20.06 15.18 -6.42
N ALA A 188 19.34 14.73 -7.47
CA ALA A 188 17.94 14.35 -7.37
C ALA A 188 17.67 13.01 -8.06
N THR A 189 16.65 12.30 -7.61
CA THR A 189 16.10 11.10 -8.26
C THR A 189 14.83 11.46 -9.02
N PRO A 190 14.31 10.59 -9.93
CA PRO A 190 13.05 10.88 -10.61
C PRO A 190 11.90 11.20 -9.65
N CYS A 191 11.78 10.46 -8.55
CA CYS A 191 10.68 10.66 -7.60
C CYS A 191 10.83 11.96 -6.78
N THR A 192 12.05 12.39 -6.44
CA THR A 192 12.26 13.67 -5.74
C THR A 192 12.11 14.86 -6.68
N ALA A 193 12.61 14.74 -7.93
CA ALA A 193 12.54 15.80 -8.92
C ALA A 193 11.12 16.09 -9.42
N THR A 194 10.23 15.08 -9.42
CA THR A 194 8.85 15.26 -9.90
C THR A 194 7.87 15.72 -8.82
N CYS A 195 8.32 15.79 -7.56
CA CYS A 195 7.43 16.21 -6.48
C CYS A 195 6.86 17.60 -6.74
N PRO A 196 5.53 17.78 -6.84
CA PRO A 196 4.94 19.08 -7.17
C PRO A 196 4.83 20.02 -5.96
N ILE A 197 5.39 19.65 -4.83
CA ILE A 197 5.44 20.46 -3.62
C ILE A 197 6.63 21.40 -3.72
N GLU A 198 6.40 22.70 -3.54
CA GLU A 198 7.45 23.73 -3.51
C GLU A 198 8.43 23.50 -2.34
N ASP A 199 9.56 24.19 -2.34
CA ASP A 199 10.59 24.13 -1.29
C ASP A 199 11.09 22.71 -0.95
N ASN A 200 11.69 22.05 -1.93
CA ASN A 200 12.30 20.71 -1.84
C ASN A 200 11.33 19.52 -1.76
N GLY A 201 10.04 19.71 -2.03
CA GLY A 201 9.09 18.62 -2.11
C GLY A 201 8.70 18.01 -0.75
N CYS A 202 8.07 16.86 -0.80
CA CYS A 202 7.73 16.05 0.38
C CYS A 202 8.66 14.84 0.56
N LEU A 203 9.56 14.60 -0.39
CA LEU A 203 10.52 13.50 -0.40
C LEU A 203 11.93 14.05 -0.43
N GLY A 204 12.81 13.42 0.33
CA GLY A 204 14.24 13.68 0.30
C GLY A 204 15.01 12.42 0.68
N GLY A 205 16.30 12.47 0.42
CA GLY A 205 17.20 11.38 0.81
C GLY A 205 18.56 11.52 0.18
N THR A 206 19.52 10.82 0.76
CA THR A 206 20.91 10.77 0.29
C THR A 206 21.19 9.38 -0.27
N ILE A 207 21.87 9.33 -1.41
CA ILE A 207 22.33 8.09 -2.03
C ILE A 207 23.85 8.06 -1.97
N GLU A 208 24.39 7.05 -1.28
CA GLU A 208 25.82 6.75 -1.15
C GLU A 208 26.07 5.30 -1.53
N ASP A 209 27.12 5.04 -2.28
CA ASP A 209 27.50 3.70 -2.74
C ASP A 209 26.36 2.90 -3.39
N GLY A 210 25.48 3.59 -4.13
CA GLY A 210 24.34 2.99 -4.83
C GLY A 210 23.18 2.60 -3.92
N ARG A 211 23.18 3.05 -2.66
CA ARG A 211 22.11 2.82 -1.68
C ARG A 211 21.64 4.13 -1.10
N TRP A 212 20.37 4.24 -0.75
CA TRP A 212 19.92 5.38 0.04
C TRP A 212 20.28 5.16 1.51
N THR A 213 20.92 6.15 2.11
CA THR A 213 21.38 6.15 3.51
C THR A 213 20.44 6.93 4.41
N GLU A 214 19.82 7.98 3.85
CA GLU A 214 18.79 8.75 4.53
C GLU A 214 17.52 8.77 3.69
N ARG A 215 16.40 8.77 4.37
CA ARG A 215 15.08 8.93 3.76
C ARG A 215 14.28 9.95 4.56
N GLN A 216 13.81 10.95 3.85
CA GLN A 216 12.91 11.94 4.41
C GLN A 216 11.58 11.86 3.68
N TYR A 217 10.50 11.76 4.43
CA TYR A 217 9.15 11.81 3.90
C TYR A 217 8.28 12.68 4.81
N ASP A 218 7.91 13.84 4.31
CA ASP A 218 6.97 14.72 4.99
C ASP A 218 5.55 14.40 4.55
N ARG A 219 4.87 13.59 5.37
CA ARG A 219 3.49 13.19 5.15
C ARG A 219 2.54 14.39 5.15
N GLY A 220 2.77 15.37 6.00
CA GLY A 220 1.93 16.57 6.09
C GLY A 220 1.97 17.38 4.80
N ARG A 221 3.16 17.59 4.25
CA ARG A 221 3.35 18.27 2.96
C ARG A 221 2.76 17.46 1.80
N CYS A 222 2.99 16.15 1.77
CA CYS A 222 2.39 15.27 0.78
C CYS A 222 0.86 15.34 0.83
N MET A 223 0.27 15.29 2.02
CA MET A 223 -1.17 15.38 2.21
C MET A 223 -1.72 16.77 1.84
N ALA A 224 -1.01 17.86 2.12
CA ALA A 224 -1.44 19.21 1.77
C ALA A 224 -1.71 19.35 0.27
N ARG A 225 -0.92 18.67 -0.59
CA ARG A 225 -1.15 18.60 -2.04
C ARG A 225 -2.48 17.96 -2.38
N VAL A 226 -2.91 17.01 -1.57
CA VAL A 226 -4.11 16.22 -1.76
C VAL A 226 -5.36 16.93 -1.28
N TYR A 227 -5.24 17.90 -0.36
CA TYR A 227 -6.36 18.72 0.07
C TYR A 227 -7.05 19.49 -1.07
N ASN A 228 -6.47 19.50 -2.26
CA ASN A 228 -7.10 20.04 -3.46
C ASN A 228 -8.00 19.03 -4.21
N TYR A 229 -8.10 17.78 -3.73
CA TYR A 229 -8.88 16.71 -4.36
C TYR A 229 -9.78 16.01 -3.32
N TRP A 230 -10.92 15.45 -3.71
CA TRP A 230 -11.78 14.52 -2.97
C TRP A 230 -12.53 15.15 -1.80
N VAL A 231 -12.63 14.42 -0.67
CA VAL A 231 -13.28 14.92 0.55
C VAL A 231 -12.76 16.29 0.96
N PRO A 232 -11.45 16.57 1.00
CA PRO A 232 -10.94 17.91 1.25
C PRO A 232 -11.39 18.95 0.22
N ALA A 233 -11.46 18.61 -1.06
CA ALA A 233 -11.98 19.52 -2.08
C ALA A 233 -13.45 19.85 -1.83
N PHE A 234 -14.26 18.86 -1.45
CA PHE A 234 -15.64 19.08 -1.06
C PHE A 234 -15.76 19.91 0.22
N GLN A 235 -14.96 19.60 1.25
CA GLN A 235 -14.95 20.38 2.50
C GLN A 235 -14.58 21.84 2.25
N LYS A 236 -13.60 22.09 1.38
CA LYS A 236 -13.19 23.44 1.01
C LYS A 236 -14.32 24.21 0.31
N ILE A 237 -14.91 23.62 -0.73
CA ILE A 237 -16.02 24.29 -1.46
C ILE A 237 -17.27 24.45 -0.59
N LEU A 238 -17.51 23.51 0.33
CA LEU A 238 -18.58 23.61 1.30
C LEU A 238 -18.35 24.78 2.26
N ALA A 239 -17.14 24.92 2.81
CA ALA A 239 -16.78 26.03 3.68
C ALA A 239 -16.93 27.38 2.96
N GLU A 240 -16.39 27.52 1.74
CA GLU A 240 -16.54 28.71 0.91
C GLU A 240 -18.03 29.03 0.64
N THR A 241 -18.85 27.98 0.41
CA THR A 241 -20.29 28.15 0.19
C THR A 241 -21.03 28.61 1.46
N LEU A 242 -20.61 28.11 2.62
CA LEU A 242 -21.22 28.52 3.90
C LEU A 242 -20.83 29.95 4.30
N ASP A 243 -19.63 30.37 3.95
CA ASP A 243 -19.09 31.71 4.23
C ASP A 243 -19.63 32.78 3.25
N GLU A 244 -20.24 32.38 2.12
CA GLU A 244 -20.81 33.31 1.15
C GLU A 244 -22.08 33.98 1.74
N PRO A 245 -22.10 35.31 1.95
CA PRO A 245 -23.22 36.02 2.57
C PRO A 245 -24.42 36.18 1.63
N ASP A 246 -24.19 36.21 0.31
CA ASP A 246 -25.25 36.39 -0.68
C ASP A 246 -25.95 35.04 -0.98
N ASN A 247 -27.25 35.00 -0.75
CA ASN A 247 -28.05 33.79 -0.92
C ASN A 247 -28.17 33.33 -2.39
N GLU A 248 -28.15 34.27 -3.34
CA GLU A 248 -28.22 33.92 -4.76
C GLU A 248 -26.87 33.36 -5.24
N GLN A 249 -25.78 33.99 -4.84
CA GLN A 249 -24.42 33.48 -5.06
C GLN A 249 -24.21 32.09 -4.45
N ARG A 250 -24.65 31.91 -3.21
CA ARG A 250 -24.60 30.61 -2.51
C ARG A 250 -25.35 29.52 -3.28
N ARG A 251 -26.53 29.81 -3.80
CA ARG A 251 -27.30 28.89 -4.64
C ARG A 251 -26.57 28.56 -5.95
N MET A 252 -25.94 29.55 -6.58
CA MET A 252 -25.15 29.33 -7.78
C MET A 252 -23.94 28.44 -7.49
N MET A 253 -23.24 28.63 -6.36
CA MET A 253 -22.13 27.78 -5.95
C MET A 253 -22.55 26.32 -5.76
N ILE A 254 -23.66 26.09 -5.03
CA ILE A 254 -24.19 24.72 -4.80
C ILE A 254 -24.58 24.03 -6.12
N ASN A 255 -25.11 24.78 -7.09
CA ASN A 255 -25.49 24.23 -8.38
C ASN A 255 -24.35 24.23 -9.40
N SER A 256 -23.16 24.65 -9.00
CA SER A 256 -22.01 24.70 -9.89
C SER A 256 -21.48 23.30 -10.24
N THR A 257 -20.85 23.22 -11.41
CA THR A 257 -20.14 21.99 -11.82
C THR A 257 -19.04 21.63 -10.84
N LEU A 258 -18.39 22.62 -10.22
CA LEU A 258 -17.31 22.38 -9.27
C LEU A 258 -17.83 21.70 -8.00
N PHE A 259 -18.96 22.16 -7.45
CA PHE A 259 -19.60 21.54 -6.30
C PHE A 259 -20.05 20.11 -6.61
N SER A 260 -20.72 19.92 -7.74
CA SER A 260 -21.19 18.61 -8.19
C SER A 260 -20.02 17.63 -8.41
N ARG A 261 -18.92 18.08 -9.01
CA ARG A 261 -17.72 17.27 -9.19
C ARG A 261 -17.06 16.89 -7.87
N SER A 262 -17.04 17.80 -6.90
CA SER A 262 -16.51 17.54 -5.57
C SER A 262 -17.31 16.47 -4.84
N LEU A 263 -18.64 16.54 -4.89
CA LEU A 263 -19.54 15.52 -4.35
C LEU A 263 -19.31 14.17 -5.05
N TRP A 264 -19.28 14.17 -6.37
CA TRP A 264 -19.11 12.95 -7.16
C TRP A 264 -17.75 12.30 -6.89
N SER A 265 -16.71 13.08 -6.70
CA SER A 265 -15.39 12.56 -6.37
C SER A 265 -15.36 11.80 -5.05
N MET A 266 -16.23 12.15 -4.08
CA MET A 266 -16.31 11.45 -2.80
C MET A 266 -16.82 10.00 -2.93
N THR A 267 -17.61 9.68 -3.95
CA THR A 267 -18.10 8.31 -4.16
C THR A 267 -16.99 7.33 -4.49
N TYR A 268 -15.89 7.82 -5.04
CA TYR A 268 -14.71 7.03 -5.38
C TYR A 268 -13.58 7.12 -4.32
N ALA A 269 -13.76 7.97 -3.31
CA ALA A 269 -12.73 8.28 -2.32
C ALA A 269 -12.79 7.42 -1.06
N ASN A 270 -13.64 6.42 -1.00
CA ASN A 270 -13.86 5.64 0.22
C ASN A 270 -12.61 4.99 0.80
N ILE A 271 -11.57 4.81 0.01
CA ILE A 271 -10.41 4.00 0.42
C ILE A 271 -9.09 4.78 0.27
N SER A 272 -9.03 5.82 -0.56
CA SER A 272 -7.78 6.54 -0.81
C SER A 272 -7.93 8.04 -0.66
N GLN A 273 -8.19 8.48 0.54
CA GLN A 273 -8.12 9.91 0.83
C GLN A 273 -6.68 10.37 0.64
N GLY A 274 -6.44 10.93 -0.52
CA GLY A 274 -5.35 11.78 -0.67
C GLY A 274 -3.98 11.17 -0.84
N GLN A 275 -3.77 10.37 -1.87
CA GLN A 275 -2.42 10.08 -2.31
C GLN A 275 -2.09 10.88 -3.56
N CYS A 276 -0.98 11.62 -3.51
CA CYS A 276 -0.33 12.11 -4.70
C CYS A 276 0.52 10.96 -5.27
N PHE A 277 0.33 10.60 -6.53
CA PHE A 277 1.02 9.46 -7.16
C PHE A 277 2.22 9.87 -8.03
N GLU A 278 2.57 11.15 -8.10
CA GLU A 278 3.57 11.65 -9.04
C GLU A 278 4.93 10.95 -8.87
N CYS A 279 5.40 10.78 -7.63
CA CYS A 279 6.66 10.09 -7.36
C CYS A 279 6.61 8.60 -7.72
N MET A 280 5.46 7.96 -7.61
CA MET A 280 5.28 6.56 -7.98
C MET A 280 5.19 6.40 -9.50
N ARG A 281 4.55 7.34 -10.19
CA ARG A 281 4.36 7.35 -11.64
C ARG A 281 5.68 7.36 -12.41
N VAL A 282 6.66 8.11 -11.93
CA VAL A 282 7.98 8.24 -12.60
C VAL A 282 9.00 7.21 -12.14
N CYS A 283 8.64 6.29 -11.25
CA CYS A 283 9.56 5.25 -10.80
C CYS A 283 9.97 4.35 -11.97
N PRO A 284 11.28 4.16 -12.22
CA PRO A 284 11.75 3.35 -13.35
C PRO A 284 11.61 1.83 -13.11
N VAL A 285 11.42 1.43 -11.86
CA VAL A 285 11.22 0.00 -11.53
C VAL A 285 9.91 -0.48 -12.14
N ASP A 286 9.90 -1.67 -12.74
CA ASP A 286 8.77 -2.25 -13.46
C ASP A 286 8.49 -1.60 -14.85
N GLN A 287 9.17 -0.54 -15.25
CA GLN A 287 8.94 0.06 -16.58
C GLN A 287 9.64 -0.70 -17.71
N ALA A 288 10.75 -1.36 -17.39
CA ALA A 288 11.58 -2.04 -18.39
C ALA A 288 10.84 -3.20 -19.14
N ASN A 289 9.77 -3.73 -18.56
CA ASN A 289 9.01 -4.84 -19.13
C ASN A 289 7.81 -4.38 -19.99
N ARG A 290 7.68 -3.08 -20.24
CA ARG A 290 6.53 -2.51 -20.99
C ARG A 290 6.97 -2.02 -22.34
N GLN A 291 6.30 -2.50 -23.37
CA GLN A 291 6.47 -2.00 -24.73
C GLN A 291 5.55 -0.77 -24.88
N LEU A 292 6.15 0.39 -25.09
CA LEU A 292 5.48 1.54 -25.65
C LEU A 292 5.54 1.37 -27.17
N SER A 293 4.44 0.92 -27.77
CA SER A 293 4.30 0.87 -29.21
C SER A 293 4.15 2.27 -29.78
#